data_43c39aeec02a1742cc5495dce6374197
#
_entry.id   43c39aeec02a1742cc5495dce6374197
#
_cell.length_a   1.000
_cell.length_b   1.000
_cell.length_c   1.000
_cell.angle_alpha   90.00
_cell.angle_beta   90.00
_cell.angle_gamma   90.00
#
_symmetry.space_group_name_H-M   'P 1'
#
loop_
_entity.id
_entity.type
_entity.pdbx_description
1 polymer ?
#
loop_
_entity_poly.entity_id
_entity_poly.type
_entity_poly.pdbx_seq_one_letter_code
_entity_poly.pdbx_strand_id
1 'polypeptide(L)'
;MKRSTLFILLFTAYSLLAQDKFFTNTGTINFEASVPFFEEVKAVNRQVAIVLEPRTSTFICTAIVKDFRFKLDMMEDHFNENYMESHRYPKAIFKGKIEKFDLKDINEIEKEYQIKGKLILKGKTKEIIVSALIKKVGDGIQITSDFPISYSDFNIKIPSGIASKISKTANTELIGVVRSSDVSYVTLK
;
A
#
# COMPACT_ATOMS: atom_id res chain seq x y z
N MET A 1 4.42 -53.21 3.81
CA MET A 1 5.12 -52.11 4.47
C MET A 1 5.75 -51.05 3.54
N LYS A 2 6.09 -51.33 2.28
CA LYS A 2 6.71 -50.32 1.35
C LYS A 2 5.78 -49.23 0.79
N ARG A 3 4.43 -49.43 0.78
CA ARG A 3 3.46 -48.45 0.26
C ARG A 3 3.10 -47.33 1.26
N SER A 4 3.18 -47.61 2.57
CA SER A 4 2.87 -46.60 3.60
C SER A 4 3.97 -45.57 3.78
N THR A 5 5.22 -45.94 3.55
CA THR A 5 6.39 -45.04 3.65
C THR A 5 6.40 -43.99 2.53
N LEU A 6 5.88 -44.32 1.33
CA LEU A 6 5.80 -43.39 0.20
C LEU A 6 4.77 -42.30 0.46
N PHE A 7 3.66 -42.62 1.12
CA PHE A 7 2.60 -41.65 1.43
C PHE A 7 3.04 -40.62 2.49
N ILE A 8 3.84 -41.05 3.48
CA ILE A 8 4.38 -40.15 4.51
C ILE A 8 5.39 -39.17 3.89
N LEU A 9 6.22 -39.62 2.92
CA LEU A 9 7.17 -38.75 2.23
C LEU A 9 6.48 -37.69 1.36
N LEU A 10 5.33 -37.99 0.75
CA LEU A 10 4.55 -37.01 0.00
C LEU A 10 3.91 -35.93 0.90
N PHE A 11 3.50 -36.33 2.11
CA PHE A 11 2.85 -35.38 3.05
C PHE A 11 3.85 -34.38 3.66
N THR A 12 5.11 -34.76 3.85
CA THR A 12 6.15 -33.87 4.37
C THR A 12 6.64 -32.86 3.33
N ALA A 13 6.48 -33.13 2.03
CA ALA A 13 6.88 -32.19 0.96
C ALA A 13 5.95 -30.96 0.87
N TYR A 14 4.69 -31.05 1.31
CA TYR A 14 3.76 -29.92 1.31
C TYR A 14 4.02 -28.88 2.41
N SER A 15 4.72 -29.24 3.46
CA SER A 15 5.01 -28.34 4.60
C SER A 15 6.11 -27.31 4.30
N LEU A 16 6.82 -27.43 3.18
CA LEU A 16 7.95 -26.55 2.81
C LEU A 16 7.53 -25.34 1.96
N LEU A 17 6.23 -25.16 1.68
CA LEU A 17 5.72 -24.05 0.90
C LEU A 17 5.08 -22.94 1.75
N ALA A 18 5.33 -22.92 3.06
CA ALA A 18 4.98 -21.75 3.86
C ALA A 18 5.73 -20.54 3.28
N GLN A 19 5.03 -19.75 2.51
CA GLN A 19 5.57 -18.48 1.98
C GLN A 19 5.57 -17.50 3.14
N ASP A 20 6.74 -17.12 3.62
CA ASP A 20 6.89 -16.04 4.59
C ASP A 20 6.30 -14.78 3.98
N LYS A 21 5.06 -14.48 4.34
CA LYS A 21 4.40 -13.24 3.98
C LYS A 21 4.43 -12.31 5.17
N PHE A 22 4.83 -11.10 4.92
CA PHE A 22 4.71 -10.02 5.89
C PHE A 22 3.48 -9.19 5.52
N PHE A 23 2.65 -8.86 6.49
CA PHE A 23 1.45 -8.09 6.23
C PHE A 23 1.09 -7.14 7.38
N THR A 24 0.27 -6.15 7.07
CA THR A 24 -0.45 -5.31 8.01
C THR A 24 -1.75 -4.85 7.39
N ASN A 25 -2.74 -4.51 8.21
CA ASN A 25 -3.97 -3.81 7.81
C ASN A 25 -4.10 -2.45 8.50
N THR A 26 -3.03 -1.98 9.15
CA THR A 26 -2.95 -0.72 9.88
C THR A 26 -1.92 0.24 9.28
N GLY A 27 -1.59 0.06 8.01
CA GLY A 27 -0.80 1.03 7.26
C GLY A 27 -1.54 2.36 7.14
N THR A 28 -0.78 3.42 6.93
CA THR A 28 -1.32 4.78 6.80
C THR A 28 -0.95 5.34 5.43
N ILE A 29 -1.92 5.95 4.75
CA ILE A 29 -1.67 6.82 3.62
C ILE A 29 -2.13 8.22 4.01
N ASN A 30 -1.22 9.19 3.91
CA ASN A 30 -1.54 10.62 3.90
C ASN A 30 -1.46 11.12 2.47
N PHE A 31 -2.38 11.98 2.05
CA PHE A 31 -2.17 12.73 0.83
C PHE A 31 -2.45 14.22 1.05
N GLU A 32 -1.76 15.04 0.28
CA GLU A 32 -1.88 16.48 0.31
C GLU A 32 -1.92 17.05 -1.11
N ALA A 33 -2.90 17.91 -1.36
CA ALA A 33 -3.10 18.61 -2.61
C ALA A 33 -3.31 20.11 -2.40
N SER A 34 -2.82 20.62 -1.27
CA SER A 34 -2.97 22.03 -0.87
C SER A 34 -2.17 22.97 -1.77
N VAL A 35 -2.69 24.20 -1.91
CA VAL A 35 -2.00 25.33 -2.55
C VAL A 35 -1.93 26.45 -1.53
N PRO A 36 -0.79 27.20 -1.44
CA PRO A 36 -0.67 28.33 -0.49
C PRO A 36 -1.83 29.31 -0.59
N PHE A 37 -2.25 29.83 0.57
CA PHE A 37 -3.34 30.82 0.73
C PHE A 37 -4.76 30.29 0.48
N PHE A 38 -4.95 29.00 0.22
CA PHE A 38 -6.26 28.37 0.12
C PHE A 38 -6.46 27.33 1.23
N GLU A 39 -7.70 26.80 1.34
CA GLU A 39 -8.04 25.76 2.30
C GLU A 39 -7.18 24.52 2.07
N GLU A 40 -6.70 23.93 3.16
CA GLU A 40 -5.88 22.71 3.08
C GLU A 40 -6.68 21.53 2.54
N VAL A 41 -6.16 20.90 1.49
CA VAL A 41 -6.70 19.67 0.92
C VAL A 41 -5.82 18.52 1.36
N LYS A 42 -6.12 17.96 2.53
CA LYS A 42 -5.40 16.84 3.15
C LYS A 42 -6.35 15.76 3.58
N ALA A 43 -5.96 14.52 3.41
CA ALA A 43 -6.69 13.38 3.96
C ALA A 43 -5.76 12.27 4.44
N VAL A 44 -6.28 11.46 5.35
CA VAL A 44 -5.57 10.32 5.92
C VAL A 44 -6.44 9.07 5.90
N ASN A 45 -5.85 7.94 5.49
CA ASN A 45 -6.41 6.61 5.67
C ASN A 45 -5.46 5.80 6.56
N ARG A 46 -5.96 5.29 7.70
CA ARG A 46 -5.18 4.50 8.68
C ARG A 46 -5.50 3.00 8.65
N GLN A 47 -6.19 2.53 7.62
CA GLN A 47 -6.61 1.14 7.45
C GLN A 47 -6.11 0.57 6.13
N VAL A 48 -4.88 0.87 5.80
CA VAL A 48 -4.25 0.44 4.55
C VAL A 48 -3.68 -0.96 4.72
N ALA A 49 -4.09 -1.87 3.84
CA ALA A 49 -3.51 -3.22 3.79
C ALA A 49 -2.21 -3.21 2.99
N ILE A 50 -1.14 -3.73 3.60
CA ILE A 50 0.17 -3.86 2.96
C ILE A 50 0.60 -5.31 3.06
N VAL A 51 1.07 -5.87 1.94
CA VAL A 51 1.64 -7.23 1.86
C VAL A 51 3.02 -7.12 1.21
N LEU A 52 4.01 -7.73 1.86
CA LEU A 52 5.35 -7.95 1.34
C LEU A 52 5.61 -9.45 1.24
N GLU A 53 5.95 -9.93 0.05
CA GLU A 53 6.37 -11.31 -0.21
C GLU A 53 7.87 -11.33 -0.55
N PRO A 54 8.76 -11.62 0.41
CA PRO A 54 10.20 -11.50 0.21
C PRO A 54 10.74 -12.37 -0.91
N ARG A 55 10.29 -13.63 -1.01
CA ARG A 55 10.77 -14.59 -2.03
C ARG A 55 10.55 -14.12 -3.46
N THR A 56 9.49 -13.37 -3.69
CA THR A 56 9.15 -12.85 -5.00
C THR A 56 9.42 -11.36 -5.12
N SER A 57 9.92 -10.72 -4.07
CA SER A 57 10.09 -9.26 -3.94
C SER A 57 8.81 -8.48 -4.27
N THR A 58 7.64 -9.12 -4.04
CA THR A 58 6.35 -8.52 -4.37
C THR A 58 5.88 -7.62 -3.23
N PHE A 59 5.49 -6.41 -3.60
CA PHE A 59 4.87 -5.44 -2.70
C PHE A 59 3.45 -5.14 -3.20
N ILE A 60 2.47 -5.20 -2.30
CA ILE A 60 1.07 -4.86 -2.59
C ILE A 60 0.58 -3.91 -1.50
N CYS A 61 0.00 -2.80 -1.92
CA CYS A 61 -0.67 -1.85 -1.03
C CYS A 61 -2.10 -1.66 -1.51
N THR A 62 -3.08 -1.77 -0.62
CA THR A 62 -4.50 -1.61 -0.92
C THR A 62 -5.14 -0.66 0.08
N ALA A 63 -5.74 0.42 -0.40
CA ALA A 63 -6.53 1.35 0.38
C ALA A 63 -7.99 1.30 -0.06
N ILE A 64 -8.93 1.27 0.89
CA ILE A 64 -10.34 1.50 0.64
C ILE A 64 -10.54 3.00 0.51
N VAL A 65 -11.12 3.45 -0.60
CA VAL A 65 -11.24 4.88 -0.94
C VAL A 65 -12.14 5.62 0.07
N LYS A 66 -13.20 4.98 0.54
CA LYS A 66 -14.11 5.55 1.54
C LYS A 66 -13.50 5.72 2.94
N ASP A 67 -12.33 5.14 3.20
CA ASP A 67 -11.68 5.22 4.50
C ASP A 67 -10.72 6.41 4.62
N PHE A 68 -10.59 7.22 3.57
CA PHE A 68 -9.90 8.50 3.66
C PHE A 68 -10.74 9.52 4.44
N ARG A 69 -10.14 10.12 5.47
CA ARG A 69 -10.77 11.12 6.34
C ARG A 69 -10.16 12.49 6.09
N PHE A 70 -11.03 13.45 5.88
CA PHE A 70 -10.70 14.86 5.70
C PHE A 70 -11.02 15.65 6.97
N LYS A 71 -10.46 16.86 7.08
CA LYS A 71 -10.80 17.80 8.15
C LYS A 71 -12.24 18.31 8.04
N LEU A 72 -12.74 18.46 6.80
CA LEU A 72 -14.07 18.96 6.49
C LEU A 72 -14.90 17.86 5.80
N ASP A 73 -16.05 17.52 6.38
CA ASP A 73 -16.95 16.48 5.87
C ASP A 73 -17.35 16.75 4.40
N MET A 74 -17.61 18.02 4.04
CA MET A 74 -17.93 18.38 2.67
C MET A 74 -16.79 18.05 1.67
N MET A 75 -15.53 18.15 2.09
CA MET A 75 -14.40 17.73 1.23
C MET A 75 -14.36 16.21 1.07
N GLU A 76 -14.66 15.47 2.15
CA GLU A 76 -14.76 14.02 2.12
C GLU A 76 -15.87 13.56 1.18
N ASP A 77 -17.04 14.18 1.25
CA ASP A 77 -18.15 13.88 0.36
C ASP A 77 -17.79 14.16 -1.11
N HIS A 78 -17.24 15.34 -1.41
CA HIS A 78 -16.81 15.67 -2.77
C HIS A 78 -15.71 14.71 -3.28
N PHE A 79 -14.76 14.33 -2.42
CA PHE A 79 -13.74 13.34 -2.76
C PHE A 79 -14.37 12.00 -3.13
N ASN A 80 -15.30 11.52 -2.33
CA ASN A 80 -15.94 10.23 -2.54
C ASN A 80 -16.89 10.21 -3.73
N GLU A 81 -17.72 11.26 -3.90
CA GLU A 81 -18.78 11.28 -4.89
C GLU A 81 -18.32 11.79 -6.25
N ASN A 82 -17.60 12.92 -6.28
CA ASN A 82 -17.30 13.64 -7.51
C ASN A 82 -15.91 13.28 -8.08
N TYR A 83 -14.90 13.10 -7.21
CA TYR A 83 -13.54 12.89 -7.68
C TYR A 83 -13.19 11.42 -7.83
N MET A 84 -13.46 10.61 -6.81
CA MET A 84 -13.06 9.20 -6.81
C MET A 84 -14.16 8.25 -7.24
N GLU A 85 -15.44 8.66 -7.16
CA GLU A 85 -16.59 7.79 -7.41
C GLU A 85 -16.45 6.47 -6.60
N SER A 86 -16.24 6.61 -5.29
CA SER A 86 -15.81 5.51 -4.42
C SER A 86 -16.81 4.35 -4.34
N HIS A 87 -18.09 4.58 -4.63
CA HIS A 87 -19.11 3.55 -4.77
C HIS A 87 -18.84 2.64 -5.99
N ARG A 88 -18.25 3.20 -7.06
CA ARG A 88 -17.92 2.49 -8.31
C ARG A 88 -16.48 1.96 -8.31
N TYR A 89 -15.58 2.70 -7.70
CA TYR A 89 -14.14 2.38 -7.61
C TYR A 89 -13.69 2.35 -6.15
N PRO A 90 -14.09 1.31 -5.38
CA PRO A 90 -13.93 1.30 -3.92
C PRO A 90 -12.49 1.14 -3.45
N LYS A 91 -11.55 0.77 -4.32
CA LYS A 91 -10.17 0.47 -3.95
C LYS A 91 -9.15 1.23 -4.80
N ALA A 92 -8.11 1.73 -4.13
CA ALA A 92 -6.84 2.10 -4.75
C ALA A 92 -5.84 0.97 -4.47
N ILE A 93 -5.15 0.47 -5.52
CA ILE A 93 -4.25 -0.68 -5.40
C ILE A 93 -2.93 -0.36 -6.09
N PHE A 94 -1.82 -0.50 -5.38
CA PHE A 94 -0.49 -0.54 -5.96
C PHE A 94 0.08 -1.94 -5.82
N LYS A 95 0.52 -2.53 -6.94
CA LYS A 95 1.20 -3.83 -6.96
C LYS A 95 2.48 -3.72 -7.77
N GLY A 96 3.61 -4.00 -7.13
CA GLY A 96 4.92 -3.86 -7.74
C GLY A 96 5.93 -4.90 -7.28
N LYS A 97 7.13 -4.76 -7.82
CA LYS A 97 8.33 -5.51 -7.45
C LYS A 97 9.36 -4.56 -6.88
N ILE A 98 9.93 -4.92 -5.74
CA ILE A 98 11.05 -4.21 -5.14
C ILE A 98 12.31 -4.68 -5.86
N GLU A 99 13.04 -3.75 -6.48
CA GLU A 99 14.26 -4.08 -7.22
C GLU A 99 15.39 -4.44 -6.26
N LYS A 100 16.13 -5.51 -6.58
CA LYS A 100 17.31 -6.00 -5.83
C LYS A 100 17.03 -6.20 -4.33
N PHE A 101 15.82 -6.63 -3.99
CA PHE A 101 15.41 -6.87 -2.63
C PHE A 101 15.89 -8.23 -2.13
N ASP A 102 16.61 -8.24 -0.99
CA ASP A 102 16.89 -9.42 -0.20
C ASP A 102 16.51 -9.13 1.26
N LEU A 103 15.70 -10.01 1.85
CA LEU A 103 15.27 -9.87 3.25
C LEU A 103 16.47 -9.88 4.22
N LYS A 104 17.55 -10.57 3.87
CA LYS A 104 18.78 -10.65 4.68
C LYS A 104 19.51 -9.30 4.80
N ASP A 105 19.30 -8.41 3.83
CA ASP A 105 19.89 -7.07 3.83
C ASP A 105 19.14 -6.08 4.73
N ILE A 106 17.93 -6.46 5.19
CA ILE A 106 17.08 -5.57 5.99
C ILE A 106 17.54 -5.60 7.45
N ASN A 107 17.99 -4.45 7.93
CA ASN A 107 18.42 -4.21 9.30
C ASN A 107 17.81 -2.90 9.84
N GLU A 108 18.26 -2.42 10.99
CA GLU A 108 17.72 -1.20 11.61
C GLU A 108 18.12 0.10 10.89
N ILE A 109 19.13 0.02 9.99
CA ILE A 109 19.54 1.15 9.15
C ILE A 109 18.60 1.23 7.95
N GLU A 110 18.04 2.39 7.72
CA GLU A 110 17.16 2.66 6.59
C GLU A 110 17.91 2.49 5.27
N LYS A 111 17.31 1.72 4.34
CA LYS A 111 17.85 1.51 2.99
C LYS A 111 16.80 1.86 1.96
N GLU A 112 17.22 2.58 0.94
CA GLU A 112 16.35 2.97 -0.17
C GLU A 112 16.26 1.88 -1.23
N TYR A 113 15.03 1.61 -1.69
CA TYR A 113 14.71 0.68 -2.76
C TYR A 113 13.78 1.32 -3.78
N GLN A 114 13.90 0.90 -5.04
CA GLN A 114 12.94 1.25 -6.07
C GLN A 114 11.87 0.16 -6.16
N ILE A 115 10.59 0.56 -6.21
CA ILE A 115 9.46 -0.34 -6.43
C ILE A 115 8.83 0.01 -7.76
N LYS A 116 8.98 -0.88 -8.75
CA LYS A 116 8.34 -0.74 -10.07
C LYS A 116 7.03 -1.50 -10.08
N GLY A 117 5.93 -0.83 -10.41
CA GLY A 117 4.62 -1.47 -10.33
C GLY A 117 3.51 -0.73 -11.05
N LYS A 118 2.31 -1.25 -10.85
CA LYS A 118 1.06 -0.72 -11.40
C LYS A 118 0.21 -0.14 -10.28
N LEU A 119 -0.14 1.14 -10.42
CA LEU A 119 -1.13 1.81 -9.58
C LEU A 119 -2.48 1.76 -10.32
N ILE A 120 -3.48 1.23 -9.64
CA ILE A 120 -4.88 1.19 -10.08
C ILE A 120 -5.64 2.19 -9.21
N LEU A 121 -6.17 3.24 -9.82
CA LEU A 121 -6.90 4.31 -9.16
C LEU A 121 -8.07 4.72 -10.06
N LYS A 122 -9.28 4.84 -9.50
CA LYS A 122 -10.50 5.23 -10.25
C LYS A 122 -10.66 4.45 -11.56
N GLY A 123 -10.44 3.12 -11.53
CA GLY A 123 -10.56 2.25 -12.70
C GLY A 123 -9.49 2.40 -13.78
N LYS A 124 -8.49 3.27 -13.60
CA LYS A 124 -7.35 3.43 -14.49
C LYS A 124 -6.10 2.77 -13.90
N THR A 125 -5.28 2.21 -14.76
CA THR A 125 -4.01 1.57 -14.38
C THR A 125 -2.87 2.35 -15.01
N LYS A 126 -1.86 2.71 -14.20
CA LYS A 126 -0.62 3.34 -14.65
C LYS A 126 0.59 2.61 -14.09
N GLU A 127 1.61 2.41 -14.89
CA GLU A 127 2.92 1.97 -14.41
C GLU A 127 3.66 3.15 -13.78
N ILE A 128 4.14 2.95 -12.55
CA ILE A 128 4.92 3.94 -11.81
C ILE A 128 6.13 3.27 -11.16
N ILE A 129 7.14 4.07 -10.89
CA ILE A 129 8.27 3.69 -10.08
C ILE A 129 8.26 4.63 -8.86
N VAL A 130 8.28 4.06 -7.67
CA VAL A 130 8.33 4.80 -6.42
C VAL A 130 9.57 4.41 -5.63
N SER A 131 10.17 5.39 -4.95
CA SER A 131 11.23 5.13 -3.97
C SER A 131 10.59 4.76 -2.63
N ALA A 132 11.15 3.77 -1.95
CA ALA A 132 10.73 3.37 -0.62
C ALA A 132 11.93 3.20 0.30
N LEU A 133 11.83 3.73 1.51
CA LEU A 133 12.77 3.51 2.59
C LEU A 133 12.29 2.30 3.40
N ILE A 134 13.15 1.32 3.56
CA ILE A 134 12.83 0.05 4.24
C ILE A 134 13.85 -0.20 5.34
N LYS A 135 13.36 -0.53 6.54
CA LYS A 135 14.19 -0.92 7.69
C LYS A 135 13.49 -1.93 8.58
N LYS A 136 14.25 -2.61 9.42
CA LYS A 136 13.72 -3.45 10.50
C LYS A 136 13.30 -2.58 11.68
N VAL A 137 12.13 -2.87 12.25
CA VAL A 137 11.62 -2.20 13.47
C VAL A 137 11.02 -3.30 14.36
N GLY A 138 11.74 -3.64 15.45
CA GLY A 138 11.34 -4.75 16.31
C GLY A 138 11.27 -6.07 15.55
N ASP A 139 10.11 -6.71 15.57
CA ASP A 139 9.81 -7.96 14.84
C ASP A 139 9.27 -7.72 13.41
N GLY A 140 9.10 -6.46 13.01
CA GLY A 140 8.52 -6.08 11.72
C GLY A 140 9.48 -5.37 10.79
N ILE A 141 8.97 -5.06 9.61
CA ILE A 141 9.65 -4.29 8.57
C ILE A 141 8.83 -3.03 8.32
N GLN A 142 9.43 -1.87 8.58
CA GLN A 142 8.84 -0.58 8.23
C GLN A 142 9.13 -0.27 6.78
N ILE A 143 8.10 0.22 6.09
CA ILE A 143 8.15 0.68 4.71
C ILE A 143 7.55 2.08 4.68
N THR A 144 8.32 3.04 4.18
CA THR A 144 7.89 4.44 3.98
C THR A 144 8.16 4.83 2.54
N SER A 145 7.21 5.50 1.89
CA SER A 145 7.36 5.94 0.51
C SER A 145 6.61 7.24 0.28
N ASP A 146 7.26 8.20 -0.38
CA ASP A 146 6.68 9.48 -0.79
C ASP A 146 6.69 9.59 -2.31
N PHE A 147 5.54 9.88 -2.91
CA PHE A 147 5.43 10.02 -4.35
C PHE A 147 4.24 10.91 -4.77
N PRO A 148 4.37 11.67 -5.86
CA PRO A 148 3.27 12.45 -6.40
C PRO A 148 2.34 11.59 -7.27
N ILE A 149 1.03 11.85 -7.18
CA ILE A 149 0.02 11.30 -8.07
C ILE A 149 -0.57 12.44 -8.90
N SER A 150 -0.44 12.35 -10.23
CA SER A 150 -1.09 13.31 -11.15
C SER A 150 -2.54 12.90 -11.40
N TYR A 151 -3.48 13.83 -11.21
CA TYR A 151 -4.91 13.58 -11.41
C TYR A 151 -5.25 13.22 -12.85
N SER A 152 -4.57 13.85 -13.83
CA SER A 152 -4.79 13.61 -15.26
C SER A 152 -4.54 12.16 -15.66
N ASP A 153 -3.60 11.48 -14.98
CA ASP A 153 -3.24 10.08 -15.26
C ASP A 153 -4.38 9.10 -14.95
N PHE A 154 -5.30 9.51 -14.07
CA PHE A 154 -6.40 8.67 -13.60
C PHE A 154 -7.79 9.22 -13.95
N ASN A 155 -7.87 10.16 -14.90
CA ASN A 155 -9.16 10.76 -15.29
C ASN A 155 -9.89 11.44 -14.12
N ILE A 156 -9.16 11.94 -13.14
CA ILE A 156 -9.73 12.73 -12.05
C ILE A 156 -9.80 14.19 -12.52
N LYS A 157 -11.00 14.68 -12.74
CA LYS A 157 -11.23 16.03 -13.25
C LYS A 157 -11.49 16.99 -12.11
N ILE A 158 -10.68 18.04 -12.00
CA ILE A 158 -10.91 19.15 -11.09
C ILE A 158 -11.71 20.22 -11.84
N PRO A 159 -12.87 20.68 -11.33
CA PRO A 159 -13.65 21.73 -11.97
C PRO A 159 -12.85 23.03 -12.13
N SER A 160 -13.01 23.72 -13.27
CA SER A 160 -12.25 24.93 -13.59
C SER A 160 -12.35 26.03 -12.52
N GLY A 161 -13.52 26.16 -11.88
CA GLY A 161 -13.75 27.16 -10.82
C GLY A 161 -12.92 26.99 -9.56
N ILE A 162 -12.35 25.79 -9.33
CA ILE A 162 -11.50 25.49 -8.16
C ILE A 162 -10.10 25.00 -8.56
N ALA A 163 -9.82 24.87 -9.85
CA ALA A 163 -8.55 24.30 -10.34
C ALA A 163 -7.31 25.11 -9.91
N SER A 164 -7.45 26.41 -9.66
CA SER A 164 -6.36 27.25 -9.13
C SER A 164 -6.15 27.10 -7.62
N LYS A 165 -7.10 26.45 -6.91
CA LYS A 165 -7.09 26.29 -5.44
C LYS A 165 -6.61 24.91 -5.01
N ILE A 166 -6.33 24.01 -5.95
CA ILE A 166 -5.92 22.63 -5.70
C ILE A 166 -4.66 22.36 -6.52
N SER A 167 -3.66 21.72 -5.94
CA SER A 167 -2.46 21.31 -6.66
C SER A 167 -2.81 20.37 -7.83
N LYS A 168 -2.03 20.38 -8.89
CA LYS A 168 -2.19 19.47 -10.04
C LYS A 168 -1.82 18.03 -9.71
N THR A 169 -1.11 17.83 -8.62
CA THR A 169 -0.68 16.52 -8.10
C THR A 169 -1.01 16.42 -6.62
N ALA A 170 -1.33 15.22 -6.16
CA ALA A 170 -1.38 14.91 -4.74
C ALA A 170 -0.03 14.31 -4.32
N ASN A 171 0.64 14.93 -3.34
CA ASN A 171 1.76 14.31 -2.67
C ASN A 171 1.22 13.22 -1.76
N THR A 172 1.72 12.02 -1.90
CA THR A 172 1.21 10.83 -1.22
C THR A 172 2.32 10.20 -0.42
N GLU A 173 2.11 10.08 0.88
CA GLU A 173 3.00 9.40 1.82
C GLU A 173 2.35 8.08 2.25
N LEU A 174 3.09 6.99 2.13
CA LEU A 174 2.73 5.67 2.66
C LEU A 174 3.67 5.31 3.80
N ILE A 175 3.10 4.90 4.94
CA ILE A 175 3.85 4.38 6.08
C ILE A 175 3.18 3.10 6.56
N GLY A 176 3.97 2.05 6.79
CA GLY A 176 3.45 0.81 7.38
C GLY A 176 4.53 -0.07 7.96
N VAL A 177 4.16 -0.82 8.99
CA VAL A 177 5.00 -1.87 9.58
C VAL A 177 4.34 -3.21 9.32
N VAL A 178 4.97 -4.02 8.46
CA VAL A 178 4.49 -5.37 8.15
C VAL A 178 5.20 -6.38 9.04
N ARG A 179 4.46 -7.43 9.47
CA ARG A 179 4.97 -8.51 10.30
C ARG A 179 4.74 -9.85 9.63
N SER A 180 5.57 -10.84 9.96
CA SER A 180 5.41 -12.19 9.44
C SER A 180 4.04 -12.75 9.79
N SER A 181 3.44 -13.49 8.85
CA SER A 181 2.19 -14.22 9.06
C SER A 181 2.36 -15.50 9.88
N ASP A 182 3.57 -15.88 10.23
CA ASP A 182 3.84 -16.99 11.15
C ASP A 182 3.45 -16.62 12.59
N VAL A 183 2.20 -16.25 12.74
CA VAL A 183 1.65 -16.00 14.06
C VAL A 183 0.94 -17.25 14.54
N SER A 184 1.65 -18.01 15.31
CA SER A 184 1.11 -18.84 16.39
C SER A 184 0.46 -17.98 17.49
N TYR A 185 -0.54 -17.16 17.14
CA TYR A 185 -1.44 -16.54 18.13
C TYR A 185 -2.79 -17.22 18.10
N VAL A 186 -2.79 -18.53 18.29
CA VAL A 186 -3.93 -19.22 18.87
C VAL A 186 -3.51 -19.64 20.28
N THR A 187 -3.46 -18.67 21.17
CA THR A 187 -3.68 -18.98 22.60
C THR A 187 -5.07 -18.50 22.91
N LEU A 188 -6.01 -19.38 22.64
CA LEU A 188 -7.35 -19.29 23.17
C LEU A 188 -7.25 -19.39 24.70
N LYS A 189 -7.75 -18.35 25.38
CA LYS A 189 -8.30 -18.48 26.72
C LYS A 189 -9.80 -18.49 26.61
#